data_1f3e609b1a88b78baefbce366f55f027
#
_entry.id   1f3e609b1a88b78baefbce366f55f027
#
_cell.length_a   1.000
_cell.length_b   1.000
_cell.length_c   1.000
_cell.angle_alpha   90.00
_cell.angle_beta   90.00
_cell.angle_gamma   90.00
#
_symmetry.space_group_name_H-M   'P 1'
#
loop_
_entity.id
_entity.type
_entity.pdbx_description
1 polymer ?
#
loop_
_entity_poly.entity_id
_entity_poly.type
_entity_poly.pdbx_seq_one_letter_code
_entity_poly.pdbx_strand_id
1 'polypeptide(L)'
;MKYSNEDKPPIRWPKSKDQCWYRNVPYDWINSQKSNQHWLAKDGDRFRFPGGGTMFPNGVGAYVDAMRALIPGMRDGTVRTALDTGCGVASWGGDLLARSILAVSLAPRDNHEAQVQFALERGIPAILGIISTQRLPFPSAAFDMAHCSRCLIPWTEFGGLYLLEIHRLLRPGGFWVLSGPPINYENHWHD
;
A
#
# COMPACT_ATOMS: atom_id res chain seq x y z
N MET A 1 -16.68 -25.91 7.62
CA MET A 1 -15.61 -26.72 8.22
C MET A 1 -15.36 -26.22 9.62
N LYS A 2 -15.57 -27.02 10.67
CA LYS A 2 -15.18 -26.66 12.03
C LYS A 2 -13.73 -27.16 12.20
N TYR A 3 -12.81 -26.24 12.40
CA TYR A 3 -11.44 -26.61 12.76
C TYR A 3 -11.44 -27.32 14.11
N SER A 4 -10.72 -28.43 14.22
CA SER A 4 -10.50 -29.11 15.49
C SER A 4 -9.62 -28.24 16.40
N ASN A 5 -9.61 -28.47 17.71
CA ASN A 5 -8.75 -27.73 18.63
C ASN A 5 -7.24 -27.95 18.34
N GLU A 6 -6.91 -28.98 17.57
CA GLU A 6 -5.55 -29.32 17.12
C GLU A 6 -5.09 -28.48 15.93
N ASP A 7 -6.03 -27.86 15.18
CA ASP A 7 -5.74 -27.02 14.00
C ASP A 7 -5.60 -25.52 14.34
N LYS A 8 -5.34 -25.17 15.59
CA LYS A 8 -5.09 -23.77 15.94
C LYS A 8 -3.77 -23.33 15.34
N PRO A 9 -3.76 -22.22 14.57
CA PRO A 9 -2.50 -21.72 14.03
C PRO A 9 -1.54 -21.45 15.18
N PRO A 10 -0.26 -21.83 15.03
CA PRO A 10 0.75 -21.66 16.08
C PRO A 10 1.03 -20.17 16.39
N ILE A 11 0.64 -19.28 15.49
CA ILE A 11 0.84 -17.84 15.62
C ILE A 11 -0.49 -17.19 16.00
N ARG A 12 -0.48 -16.41 17.07
CA ARG A 12 -1.63 -15.56 17.43
C ARG A 12 -1.51 -14.24 16.70
N TRP A 13 -2.38 -14.02 15.75
CA TRP A 13 -2.46 -12.75 15.03
C TRP A 13 -3.20 -11.70 15.87
N PRO A 14 -2.82 -10.41 15.79
CA PRO A 14 -3.65 -9.34 16.32
C PRO A 14 -5.05 -9.37 15.71
N LYS A 15 -6.06 -8.95 16.47
CA LYS A 15 -7.45 -8.98 16.01
C LYS A 15 -7.77 -7.93 14.95
N SER A 16 -6.90 -6.95 14.76
CA SER A 16 -7.08 -5.82 13.84
C SER A 16 -5.88 -5.70 12.92
N LYS A 17 -6.12 -5.30 11.66
CA LYS A 17 -5.08 -4.92 10.70
C LYS A 17 -4.31 -3.64 11.11
N ASP A 18 -4.78 -2.95 12.13
CA ASP A 18 -4.14 -1.75 12.66
C ASP A 18 -3.04 -2.06 13.68
N GLN A 19 -2.72 -3.32 13.88
CA GLN A 19 -1.71 -3.77 14.84
C GLN A 19 -0.90 -4.92 14.30
N CYS A 20 0.36 -5.02 14.76
CA CYS A 20 1.17 -6.23 14.67
C CYS A 20 2.01 -6.41 15.94
N TRP A 21 2.55 -7.62 16.13
CA TRP A 21 3.41 -7.88 17.28
C TRP A 21 4.80 -7.26 17.08
N TYR A 22 5.25 -6.46 18.05
CA TYR A 22 6.60 -5.87 18.03
C TYR A 22 7.69 -6.94 17.85
N ARG A 23 7.55 -8.08 18.52
CA ARG A 23 8.53 -9.17 18.47
C ARG A 23 8.75 -9.72 17.05
N ASN A 24 7.75 -9.68 16.20
CA ASN A 24 7.85 -10.20 14.83
C ASN A 24 8.56 -9.21 13.90
N VAL A 25 8.41 -7.91 14.15
CA VAL A 25 8.96 -6.81 13.34
C VAL A 25 9.54 -5.71 14.24
N PRO A 26 10.66 -5.95 14.93
CA PRO A 26 11.18 -5.02 15.93
C PRO A 26 11.88 -3.80 15.29
N TYR A 27 11.23 -3.15 14.34
CA TYR A 27 11.78 -2.05 13.56
C TYR A 27 11.12 -0.72 13.89
N ASP A 28 11.30 -0.24 15.13
CA ASP A 28 10.74 1.05 15.60
C ASP A 28 11.41 2.28 14.95
N TRP A 29 12.60 2.11 14.40
CA TRP A 29 13.37 3.13 13.70
C TRP A 29 12.70 3.66 12.41
N ILE A 30 11.69 2.97 11.86
CA ILE A 30 11.06 3.36 10.60
C ILE A 30 10.43 4.75 10.64
N ASN A 31 9.88 5.17 11.77
CA ASN A 31 9.35 6.52 11.92
C ASN A 31 10.46 7.57 11.77
N SER A 32 11.63 7.34 12.36
CA SER A 32 12.78 8.24 12.24
C SER A 32 13.24 8.36 10.80
N GLN A 33 13.39 7.25 10.10
CA GLN A 33 13.76 7.25 8.69
C GLN A 33 12.72 7.92 7.77
N LYS A 34 11.45 7.86 8.14
CA LYS A 34 10.36 8.50 7.40
C LYS A 34 10.04 9.90 7.94
N SER A 35 11.02 10.59 8.49
CA SER A 35 10.89 11.98 8.96
C SER A 35 9.73 12.16 9.93
N ASN A 36 9.53 11.22 10.83
CA ASN A 36 8.48 11.21 11.86
C ASN A 36 7.05 11.39 11.31
N GLN A 37 6.77 10.80 10.16
CA GLN A 37 5.44 10.87 9.55
C GLN A 37 4.38 10.05 10.30
N HIS A 38 4.69 9.55 11.48
CA HIS A 38 3.76 8.79 12.33
C HIS A 38 3.16 7.54 11.65
N TRP A 39 4.00 6.78 10.95
CA TRP A 39 3.57 5.58 10.25
C TRP A 39 3.15 4.47 11.21
N LEU A 40 3.80 4.41 12.37
CA LEU A 40 3.47 3.47 13.43
C LEU A 40 3.72 4.09 14.81
N ALA A 41 3.10 3.51 15.82
CA ALA A 41 3.34 3.84 17.23
C ALA A 41 3.58 2.55 18.00
N LYS A 42 4.62 2.52 18.86
CA LYS A 42 4.86 1.42 19.76
C LYS A 42 3.92 1.51 20.96
N ASP A 43 3.25 0.40 21.27
CA ASP A 43 2.30 0.27 22.36
C ASP A 43 2.53 -1.07 23.07
N GLY A 44 3.34 -1.09 24.09
CA GLY A 44 3.74 -2.29 24.81
C GLY A 44 4.44 -3.31 23.89
N ASP A 45 3.83 -4.47 23.74
CA ASP A 45 4.31 -5.60 22.91
C ASP A 45 3.86 -5.52 21.44
N ARG A 46 3.25 -4.40 21.03
CA ARG A 46 2.67 -4.22 19.70
C ARG A 46 3.13 -2.92 19.06
N PHE A 47 3.02 -2.92 17.73
CA PHE A 47 2.90 -1.70 16.96
C PHE A 47 1.45 -1.44 16.60
N ARG A 48 1.05 -0.17 16.65
CA ARG A 48 -0.20 0.36 16.08
C ARG A 48 0.10 1.14 14.82
N PHE A 49 -0.83 1.09 13.87
CA PHE A 49 -0.75 1.81 12.62
C PHE A 49 -1.92 2.80 12.58
N PRO A 50 -1.66 4.08 12.94
CA PRO A 50 -2.74 5.08 13.02
C PRO A 50 -3.32 5.47 11.65
N GLY A 51 -2.74 4.96 10.56
CA GLY A 51 -3.16 5.33 9.20
C GLY A 51 -2.81 6.76 8.82
N GLY A 52 -1.88 7.37 9.57
CA GLY A 52 -1.38 8.71 9.29
C GLY A 52 -0.27 8.72 8.25
N GLY A 53 0.36 9.87 8.11
CA GLY A 53 1.43 10.16 7.19
C GLY A 53 1.18 11.47 6.47
N THR A 54 2.15 11.99 5.76
CA THR A 54 2.03 13.28 5.06
C THR A 54 0.90 13.31 4.03
N MET A 55 0.53 12.15 3.48
CA MET A 55 -0.55 12.05 2.50
C MET A 55 -1.92 11.76 3.13
N PHE A 56 -1.96 11.41 4.40
CA PHE A 56 -3.20 11.10 5.10
C PHE A 56 -3.34 11.99 6.37
N PRO A 57 -3.34 13.32 6.23
CA PRO A 57 -3.36 14.22 7.38
C PRO A 57 -4.59 14.02 8.28
N ASN A 58 -5.69 13.56 7.70
CA ASN A 58 -6.93 13.23 8.41
C ASN A 58 -7.16 11.71 8.54
N GLY A 59 -6.08 10.92 8.40
CA GLY A 59 -6.13 9.46 8.41
C GLY A 59 -6.45 8.85 7.05
N VAL A 60 -6.05 7.60 6.86
CA VAL A 60 -6.21 6.89 5.59
C VAL A 60 -7.68 6.67 5.23
N GLY A 61 -8.56 6.47 6.21
CA GLY A 61 -10.00 6.30 5.97
C GLY A 61 -10.62 7.49 5.28
N ALA A 62 -10.31 8.73 5.74
CA ALA A 62 -10.80 9.96 5.12
C ALA A 62 -10.26 10.11 3.67
N TYR A 63 -9.01 9.73 3.44
CA TYR A 63 -8.42 9.72 2.10
C TYR A 63 -9.15 8.74 1.16
N VAL A 64 -9.42 7.52 1.61
CA VAL A 64 -10.15 6.53 0.83
C VAL A 64 -11.61 6.94 0.61
N ASP A 65 -12.24 7.61 1.56
CA ASP A 65 -13.60 8.17 1.39
C ASP A 65 -13.63 9.25 0.30
N ALA A 66 -12.61 10.11 0.24
CA ALA A 66 -12.46 11.07 -0.85
C ALA A 66 -12.27 10.37 -2.21
N MET A 67 -11.46 9.30 -2.27
CA MET A 67 -11.34 8.49 -3.50
C MET A 67 -12.68 7.88 -3.90
N ARG A 68 -13.45 7.33 -2.97
CA ARG A 68 -14.77 6.74 -3.22
C ARG A 68 -15.78 7.76 -3.73
N ALA A 69 -15.63 9.02 -3.39
CA ALA A 69 -16.48 10.09 -3.93
C ALA A 69 -16.18 10.33 -5.41
N LEU A 70 -14.92 10.18 -5.83
CA LEU A 70 -14.47 10.42 -7.20
C LEU A 70 -14.58 9.17 -8.10
N ILE A 71 -14.47 7.96 -7.51
CA ILE A 71 -14.46 6.67 -8.22
C ILE A 71 -15.70 5.87 -7.81
N PRO A 72 -16.82 5.97 -8.55
CA PRO A 72 -18.06 5.28 -8.19
C PRO A 72 -17.89 3.77 -8.02
N GLY A 73 -17.03 3.14 -8.83
CA GLY A 73 -16.74 1.72 -8.78
C GLY A 73 -16.22 1.19 -7.44
N MET A 74 -15.68 2.08 -6.60
CA MET A 74 -15.30 1.73 -5.22
C MET A 74 -16.52 1.62 -4.27
N ARG A 75 -17.70 2.05 -4.71
CA ARG A 75 -18.96 2.00 -3.92
C ARG A 75 -19.90 0.92 -4.41
N ASP A 76 -19.98 0.74 -5.72
CA ASP A 76 -20.91 -0.20 -6.36
C ASP A 76 -20.32 -1.62 -6.49
N GLY A 77 -19.06 -1.82 -6.11
CA GLY A 77 -18.39 -3.12 -6.10
C GLY A 77 -17.78 -3.52 -7.45
N THR A 78 -17.69 -2.62 -8.40
CA THR A 78 -16.99 -2.88 -9.69
C THR A 78 -15.47 -2.79 -9.54
N VAL A 79 -14.95 -1.98 -8.61
CA VAL A 79 -13.55 -2.00 -8.20
C VAL A 79 -13.37 -3.01 -7.07
N ARG A 80 -12.71 -4.12 -7.37
CA ARG A 80 -12.48 -5.24 -6.43
C ARG A 80 -11.02 -5.51 -6.15
N THR A 81 -10.13 -5.11 -7.06
CA THR A 81 -8.69 -5.35 -6.97
C THR A 81 -7.92 -4.07 -7.18
N ALA A 82 -6.87 -3.87 -6.39
CA ALA A 82 -6.03 -2.69 -6.44
C ALA A 82 -4.55 -3.04 -6.28
N LEU A 83 -3.68 -2.27 -6.95
CA LEU A 83 -2.24 -2.32 -6.79
C LEU A 83 -1.76 -1.03 -6.13
N ASP A 84 -1.07 -1.14 -5.00
CA ASP A 84 -0.41 -0.02 -4.34
C ASP A 84 1.08 -0.02 -4.67
N THR A 85 1.53 0.92 -5.49
CA THR A 85 2.88 0.93 -6.08
C THR A 85 3.97 1.46 -5.16
N GLY A 86 3.59 1.93 -3.98
CA GLY A 86 4.51 2.45 -2.96
C GLY A 86 3.85 2.45 -1.59
N CYS A 87 3.66 1.26 -1.04
CA CYS A 87 2.69 1.01 0.02
C CYS A 87 3.07 1.56 1.41
N GLY A 88 4.33 1.92 1.63
CA GLY A 88 4.77 2.19 3.00
C GLY A 88 4.47 1.00 3.92
N VAL A 89 3.81 1.24 5.03
CA VAL A 89 3.35 0.18 5.95
C VAL A 89 1.96 -0.36 5.58
N ALA A 90 1.51 -0.15 4.35
CA ALA A 90 0.28 -0.65 3.74
C ALA A 90 -1.03 -0.21 4.42
N SER A 91 -1.07 0.98 5.01
CA SER A 91 -2.30 1.48 5.64
C SER A 91 -3.44 1.66 4.65
N TRP A 92 -3.16 2.11 3.43
CA TRP A 92 -4.15 2.22 2.36
C TRP A 92 -4.72 0.84 1.96
N GLY A 93 -3.85 -0.15 1.72
CA GLY A 93 -4.28 -1.52 1.44
C GLY A 93 -5.11 -2.14 2.57
N GLY A 94 -4.77 -1.84 3.81
CA GLY A 94 -5.52 -2.28 4.99
C GLY A 94 -6.93 -1.71 5.06
N ASP A 95 -7.10 -0.41 4.74
CA ASP A 95 -8.42 0.23 4.69
C ASP A 95 -9.27 -0.30 3.53
N LEU A 96 -8.65 -0.52 2.36
CA LEU A 96 -9.34 -1.13 1.21
C LEU A 96 -9.85 -2.53 1.50
N LEU A 97 -9.06 -3.36 2.19
CA LEU A 97 -9.48 -4.70 2.58
C LEU A 97 -10.70 -4.66 3.51
N ALA A 98 -10.77 -3.69 4.42
CA ALA A 98 -11.94 -3.48 5.27
C ALA A 98 -13.19 -3.09 4.46
N ARG A 99 -12.99 -2.59 3.24
CA ARG A 99 -14.06 -2.19 2.29
C ARG A 99 -14.28 -3.20 1.17
N SER A 100 -13.80 -4.44 1.33
CA SER A 100 -13.95 -5.55 0.36
C SER A 100 -13.23 -5.30 -0.98
N ILE A 101 -12.18 -4.49 -0.99
CA ILE A 101 -11.29 -4.30 -2.14
C ILE A 101 -9.95 -4.94 -1.80
N LEU A 102 -9.56 -5.96 -2.57
CA LEU A 102 -8.28 -6.65 -2.39
C LEU A 102 -7.14 -5.80 -2.94
N ALA A 103 -6.29 -5.29 -2.08
CA ALA A 103 -5.08 -4.58 -2.47
C ALA A 103 -3.85 -5.47 -2.37
N VAL A 104 -3.00 -5.44 -3.41
CA VAL A 104 -1.64 -5.97 -3.36
C VAL A 104 -0.68 -4.79 -3.24
N SER A 105 0.17 -4.83 -2.25
CA SER A 105 1.07 -3.74 -1.87
C SER A 105 2.48 -4.01 -2.36
N LEU A 106 3.14 -3.01 -2.97
CA LEU A 106 4.54 -3.06 -3.37
C LEU A 106 5.37 -2.13 -2.50
N ALA A 107 6.55 -2.59 -2.09
CA ALA A 107 7.60 -1.74 -1.56
C ALA A 107 8.97 -2.25 -2.03
N PRO A 108 9.94 -1.34 -2.23
CA PRO A 108 11.28 -1.73 -2.65
C PRO A 108 12.01 -2.48 -1.54
N ARG A 109 13.00 -3.25 -1.94
CA ARG A 109 14.05 -3.75 -1.04
C ARG A 109 15.11 -2.66 -0.91
N ASP A 110 14.87 -1.75 -0.01
CA ASP A 110 15.79 -0.67 0.33
C ASP A 110 15.99 -0.62 1.85
N ASN A 111 16.43 0.51 2.39
CA ASN A 111 16.51 0.73 3.83
C ASN A 111 15.16 0.62 4.56
N HIS A 112 14.10 0.38 3.82
CA HIS A 112 12.72 0.27 4.30
C HIS A 112 12.12 -1.11 4.00
N GLU A 113 12.94 -2.15 3.81
CA GLU A 113 12.47 -3.52 3.49
C GLU A 113 11.46 -4.06 4.52
N ALA A 114 11.51 -3.56 5.76
CA ALA A 114 10.52 -3.85 6.78
C ALA A 114 9.07 -3.48 6.38
N GLN A 115 8.88 -2.60 5.39
CA GLN A 115 7.54 -2.18 4.94
C GLN A 115 6.68 -3.38 4.53
N VAL A 116 7.24 -4.27 3.70
CA VAL A 116 6.54 -5.50 3.28
C VAL A 116 6.26 -6.40 4.47
N GLN A 117 7.21 -6.55 5.38
CA GLN A 117 7.02 -7.36 6.57
C GLN A 117 5.93 -6.81 7.47
N PHE A 118 5.86 -5.49 7.69
CA PHE A 118 4.74 -4.86 8.41
C PHE A 118 3.39 -5.14 7.73
N ALA A 119 3.33 -5.04 6.41
CA ALA A 119 2.09 -5.35 5.69
C ALA A 119 1.64 -6.80 5.90
N LEU A 120 2.56 -7.75 5.75
CA LEU A 120 2.28 -9.19 5.91
C LEU A 120 1.85 -9.52 7.35
N GLU A 121 2.52 -8.95 8.35
CA GLU A 121 2.14 -9.12 9.77
C GLU A 121 0.76 -8.54 10.10
N ARG A 122 0.32 -7.54 9.36
CA ARG A 122 -1.03 -6.97 9.43
C ARG A 122 -2.07 -7.80 8.64
N GLY A 123 -1.65 -8.86 7.94
CA GLY A 123 -2.51 -9.66 7.08
C GLY A 123 -2.89 -8.96 5.77
N ILE A 124 -2.06 -8.03 5.29
CA ILE A 124 -2.25 -7.30 4.05
C ILE A 124 -1.34 -7.90 2.98
N PRO A 125 -1.85 -8.32 1.81
CA PRO A 125 -1.03 -8.85 0.74
C PRO A 125 0.04 -7.85 0.30
N ALA A 126 1.30 -8.28 0.32
CA ALA A 126 2.43 -7.44 -0.07
C ALA A 126 3.56 -8.26 -0.66
N ILE A 127 4.30 -7.67 -1.58
CA ILE A 127 5.51 -8.24 -2.16
C ILE A 127 6.61 -7.18 -2.27
N LEU A 128 7.85 -7.62 -2.23
CA LEU A 128 8.98 -6.79 -2.62
C LEU A 128 8.92 -6.55 -4.12
N GLY A 129 8.96 -5.29 -4.52
CA GLY A 129 8.92 -4.90 -5.91
C GLY A 129 8.88 -3.39 -6.09
N ILE A 130 9.26 -2.97 -7.28
CA ILE A 130 9.21 -1.57 -7.71
C ILE A 130 8.63 -1.51 -9.12
N ILE A 131 8.02 -0.40 -9.47
CA ILE A 131 7.79 -0.05 -10.87
C ILE A 131 9.15 0.23 -11.51
N SER A 132 9.45 -0.45 -12.57
CA SER A 132 10.73 -0.37 -13.28
C SER A 132 10.53 -0.60 -14.78
N THR A 133 11.62 -0.70 -15.51
CA THR A 133 11.61 -1.09 -16.94
C THR A 133 11.31 -2.57 -17.15
N GLN A 134 11.25 -3.36 -16.08
CA GLN A 134 10.87 -4.77 -16.11
C GLN A 134 9.42 -4.94 -15.69
N ARG A 135 8.77 -5.94 -16.26
CA ARG A 135 7.39 -6.27 -15.92
C ARG A 135 7.26 -6.80 -14.50
N LEU A 136 6.25 -6.34 -13.80
CA LEU A 136 5.83 -6.94 -12.53
C LEU A 136 5.25 -8.34 -12.75
N PRO A 137 5.33 -9.23 -11.74
CA PRO A 137 4.91 -10.62 -11.84
C PRO A 137 3.38 -10.78 -11.81
N PHE A 138 2.66 -9.92 -12.51
CA PHE A 138 1.21 -9.97 -12.64
C PHE A 138 0.81 -10.06 -14.11
N PRO A 139 -0.27 -10.76 -14.44
CA PRO A 139 -0.81 -10.77 -15.80
C PRO A 139 -1.31 -9.38 -16.23
N SER A 140 -1.47 -9.16 -17.51
CA SER A 140 -2.15 -7.97 -18.02
C SER A 140 -3.60 -7.94 -17.53
N ALA A 141 -4.14 -6.74 -17.33
CA ALA A 141 -5.52 -6.53 -16.88
C ALA A 141 -5.86 -7.21 -15.53
N ALA A 142 -4.87 -7.31 -14.61
CA ALA A 142 -5.05 -7.96 -13.31
C ALA A 142 -5.80 -7.11 -12.29
N PHE A 143 -5.77 -5.78 -12.44
CA PHE A 143 -6.27 -4.86 -11.44
C PHE A 143 -7.33 -3.89 -11.97
N ASP A 144 -8.28 -3.58 -11.13
CA ASP A 144 -9.31 -2.58 -11.39
C ASP A 144 -8.79 -1.17 -11.14
N MET A 145 -7.82 -1.04 -10.25
CA MET A 145 -7.23 0.23 -9.86
C MET A 145 -5.74 0.07 -9.55
N ALA A 146 -4.94 1.07 -9.87
CA ALA A 146 -3.58 1.23 -9.38
C ALA A 146 -3.46 2.57 -8.65
N HIS A 147 -2.59 2.62 -7.63
CA HIS A 147 -2.43 3.76 -6.75
C HIS A 147 -0.96 4.07 -6.51
N CYS A 148 -0.65 5.36 -6.46
CA CYS A 148 0.62 5.90 -6.02
C CYS A 148 0.37 7.15 -5.19
N SER A 149 0.72 7.11 -3.91
CA SER A 149 0.67 8.27 -3.04
C SER A 149 2.07 8.58 -2.53
N ARG A 150 2.67 9.65 -3.09
CA ARG A 150 4.07 10.05 -2.81
C ARG A 150 5.08 8.91 -2.95
N CYS A 151 4.89 8.02 -3.87
CA CYS A 151 5.80 6.91 -4.10
C CYS A 151 7.12 7.32 -4.79
N LEU A 152 7.25 8.57 -5.18
CA LEU A 152 8.47 9.15 -5.79
C LEU A 152 9.01 8.31 -6.95
N ILE A 153 8.12 7.84 -7.81
CA ILE A 153 8.47 7.12 -9.03
C ILE A 153 8.62 8.15 -10.16
N PRO A 154 9.74 8.16 -10.90
CA PRO A 154 9.96 9.08 -11.99
C PRO A 154 9.15 8.65 -13.24
N TRP A 155 7.87 8.93 -13.25
CA TRP A 155 6.90 8.43 -14.21
C TRP A 155 7.21 8.79 -15.67
N THR A 156 7.95 9.86 -15.90
CA THR A 156 8.32 10.33 -17.25
C THR A 156 9.60 9.70 -17.79
N GLU A 157 10.37 9.03 -16.93
CA GLU A 157 11.63 8.40 -17.33
C GLU A 157 11.42 7.21 -18.27
N PHE A 158 12.48 6.83 -18.95
CA PHE A 158 12.54 5.72 -19.89
C PHE A 158 11.43 5.77 -20.97
N GLY A 159 11.09 6.98 -21.45
CA GLY A 159 10.06 7.16 -22.47
C GLY A 159 8.66 6.75 -22.00
N GLY A 160 8.38 6.81 -20.69
CA GLY A 160 7.09 6.48 -20.12
C GLY A 160 6.84 4.98 -19.90
N LEU A 161 7.88 4.15 -19.91
CA LEU A 161 7.73 2.69 -19.69
C LEU A 161 7.04 2.36 -18.37
N TYR A 162 7.23 3.17 -17.33
CA TYR A 162 6.56 2.98 -16.05
C TYR A 162 5.03 3.15 -16.16
N LEU A 163 4.59 4.14 -16.93
CA LEU A 163 3.16 4.33 -17.21
C LEU A 163 2.58 3.21 -18.07
N LEU A 164 3.37 2.70 -19.03
CA LEU A 164 2.96 1.56 -19.85
C LEU A 164 2.81 0.29 -19.00
N GLU A 165 3.62 0.09 -17.97
CA GLU A 165 3.46 -1.02 -17.05
C GLU A 165 2.17 -0.88 -16.23
N ILE A 166 1.85 0.31 -15.72
CA ILE A 166 0.56 0.56 -15.07
C ILE A 166 -0.61 0.30 -16.03
N HIS A 167 -0.51 0.82 -17.27
CA HIS A 167 -1.53 0.57 -18.30
C HIS A 167 -1.73 -0.93 -18.58
N ARG A 168 -0.64 -1.69 -18.68
CA ARG A 168 -0.70 -3.14 -18.86
C ARG A 168 -1.44 -3.85 -17.74
N LEU A 169 -1.19 -3.41 -16.50
CA LEU A 169 -1.73 -4.05 -15.29
C LEU A 169 -3.20 -3.72 -15.06
N LEU A 170 -3.67 -2.57 -15.52
CA LEU A 170 -5.06 -2.16 -15.40
C LEU A 170 -5.93 -2.84 -16.45
N ARG A 171 -7.10 -3.31 -16.03
CA ARG A 171 -8.13 -3.74 -16.96
C ARG A 171 -8.68 -2.55 -17.77
N PRO A 172 -9.28 -2.77 -18.94
CA PRO A 172 -9.99 -1.70 -19.65
C PRO A 172 -11.04 -1.02 -18.74
N GLY A 173 -11.00 0.31 -18.70
CA GLY A 173 -11.84 1.10 -17.78
C GLY A 173 -11.36 1.14 -16.32
N GLY A 174 -10.20 0.57 -16.02
CA GLY A 174 -9.56 0.66 -14.70
C GLY A 174 -9.03 2.06 -14.41
N PHE A 175 -8.77 2.31 -13.14
CA PHE A 175 -8.38 3.64 -12.64
C PHE A 175 -6.91 3.67 -12.21
N TRP A 176 -6.19 4.69 -12.61
CA TRP A 176 -4.92 5.03 -12.00
C TRP A 176 -5.05 6.30 -11.16
N VAL A 177 -4.68 6.20 -9.89
CA VAL A 177 -4.73 7.31 -8.94
C VAL A 177 -3.30 7.69 -8.55
N LEU A 178 -2.90 8.89 -8.96
CA LEU A 178 -1.64 9.51 -8.55
C LEU A 178 -1.96 10.65 -7.58
N SER A 179 -1.41 10.57 -6.37
CA SER A 179 -1.61 11.56 -5.32
C SER A 179 -0.26 12.01 -4.76
N GLY A 180 -0.03 13.30 -4.69
CA GLY A 180 1.22 13.86 -4.18
C GLY A 180 1.98 14.72 -5.21
N PRO A 181 3.31 14.61 -5.32
CA PRO A 181 4.08 15.42 -6.26
C PRO A 181 3.56 15.27 -7.70
N PRO A 182 3.71 16.31 -8.53
CA PRO A 182 3.40 16.22 -9.96
C PRO A 182 4.12 15.06 -10.63
N ILE A 183 3.60 14.58 -11.74
CA ILE A 183 4.18 13.45 -12.47
C ILE A 183 5.64 13.68 -12.90
N ASN A 184 6.00 14.93 -13.10
CA ASN A 184 7.33 15.41 -13.50
C ASN A 184 8.03 16.17 -12.38
N TYR A 185 7.81 15.80 -11.12
CA TYR A 185 8.31 16.52 -9.94
C TYR A 185 9.82 16.74 -9.96
N GLU A 186 10.60 15.83 -10.55
CA GLU A 186 12.04 15.93 -10.64
C GLU A 186 12.50 17.12 -11.49
N ASN A 187 11.72 17.50 -12.50
CA ASN A 187 12.02 18.63 -13.37
C ASN A 187 11.72 19.99 -12.71
N HIS A 188 10.94 20.01 -11.63
CA HIS A 188 10.52 21.21 -10.92
C HIS A 188 11.18 21.39 -9.56
N TRP A 189 11.92 20.40 -9.10
CA TRP A 189 12.54 20.45 -7.76
C TRP A 189 13.84 21.25 -7.72
N HIS A 190 14.35 21.68 -8.86
CA HIS A 190 15.60 22.42 -9.01
C HIS A 190 15.41 23.91 -9.32
N ASP A 191 14.17 24.37 -9.38
CA ASP A 191 13.80 25.79 -9.49
C ASP A 191 13.38 26.29 -8.09
#